data_7477a7359e82244b3298b378e0adcf36
#
_entry.id   7477a7359e82244b3298b378e0adcf36
#
_cell.length_a   1.000
_cell.length_b   1.000
_cell.length_c   1.000
_cell.angle_alpha   90.00
_cell.angle_beta   90.00
_cell.angle_gamma   90.00
#
_symmetry.space_group_name_H-M   'P 1'
#
loop_
_entity.id
_entity.type
_entity.pdbx_description
1 polymer ?
#
loop_
_entity_poly.entity_id
_entity_poly.type
_entity_poly.pdbx_seq_one_letter_code
_entity_poly.pdbx_strand_id
1 'polypeptide(L)'
;MKKRILAAMMAAVMVFSMAGCGSKADEKTDDTAKTEATDNKGSDEEETEIQVFIAASLKNVMDELAAQYNEEHPNVKITYNADSSGTLLTQIEEGYECDIFFSAAQKQMDQLESDGLVVDGTRANVVNNQVVVVTRKDSGTKVTGLDNLSEAESFALAG
;
A
#
# COMPACT_ATOMS: atom_id res chain seq x y z
N MET A 1 -0.31 13.70 -43.18
CA MET A 1 -1.21 14.84 -43.53
C MET A 1 -1.66 15.48 -42.23
N LYS A 2 -1.39 16.76 -42.15
CA LYS A 2 -1.62 17.63 -40.98
C LYS A 2 -3.11 17.81 -40.69
N LYS A 3 -3.53 17.73 -39.40
CA LYS A 3 -4.65 18.56 -38.94
C LYS A 3 -4.40 18.95 -37.48
N ARG A 4 -3.90 20.15 -37.36
CA ARG A 4 -3.92 20.96 -36.13
C ARG A 4 -5.38 21.44 -35.92
N ILE A 5 -5.92 21.27 -34.73
CA ILE A 5 -7.08 22.07 -34.31
C ILE A 5 -6.68 22.76 -33.03
N LEU A 6 -6.53 24.05 -33.22
CA LEU A 6 -6.42 25.09 -32.20
C LEU A 6 -7.83 25.33 -31.62
N ALA A 7 -7.99 25.34 -30.34
CA ALA A 7 -9.14 25.98 -29.71
C ALA A 7 -8.69 26.76 -28.49
N ALA A 8 -8.90 28.03 -28.60
CA ALA A 8 -8.45 29.09 -27.70
C ALA A 8 -9.38 29.29 -26.51
N MET A 9 -8.80 29.79 -25.42
CA MET A 9 -9.27 30.80 -24.48
C MET A 9 -10.74 30.77 -24.01
N MET A 10 -10.91 30.70 -22.69
CA MET A 10 -11.77 31.65 -21.97
C MET A 10 -11.28 31.85 -20.54
N ALA A 11 -10.68 33.00 -20.32
CA ALA A 11 -10.44 33.58 -19.02
C ALA A 11 -11.76 34.17 -18.51
N ALA A 12 -12.17 33.82 -17.29
CA ALA A 12 -13.22 34.56 -16.57
C ALA A 12 -12.69 34.88 -15.19
N VAL A 13 -12.22 36.12 -15.07
CA VAL A 13 -11.92 36.81 -13.83
C VAL A 13 -13.28 37.25 -13.22
N MET A 14 -13.61 36.77 -12.03
CA MET A 14 -14.63 37.39 -11.18
C MET A 14 -14.00 37.89 -9.91
N VAL A 15 -13.74 39.19 -9.92
CA VAL A 15 -13.48 40.01 -8.73
C VAL A 15 -14.84 40.29 -8.07
N PHE A 16 -14.99 39.84 -6.83
CA PHE A 16 -16.11 40.32 -5.99
C PHE A 16 -15.51 40.96 -4.74
N SER A 17 -15.42 42.29 -4.80
CA SER A 17 -15.20 43.17 -3.66
C SER A 17 -16.56 43.49 -3.04
N MET A 18 -16.73 43.20 -1.75
CA MET A 18 -17.74 43.82 -0.93
C MET A 18 -17.14 44.35 0.36
N ALA A 19 -16.99 45.66 0.39
CA ALA A 19 -16.81 46.43 1.58
C ALA A 19 -18.15 46.54 2.33
N GLY A 20 -18.14 46.35 3.65
CA GLY A 20 -19.27 46.55 4.53
C GLY A 20 -18.77 46.94 5.91
N CYS A 21 -18.80 48.24 6.18
CA CYS A 21 -18.50 48.92 7.43
C CYS A 21 -19.67 48.77 8.40
N GLY A 22 -19.39 48.71 9.74
CA GLY A 22 -20.43 49.02 10.75
C GLY A 22 -20.14 48.50 12.16
N SER A 23 -19.45 49.29 12.95
CA SER A 23 -19.65 49.76 14.32
C SER A 23 -19.88 48.83 15.52
N LYS A 24 -18.92 48.94 16.46
CA LYS A 24 -18.95 49.17 17.93
C LYS A 24 -19.92 48.38 18.82
N ALA A 25 -19.37 47.70 19.80
CA ALA A 25 -19.29 48.07 21.23
C ALA A 25 -18.63 46.93 22.06
N ASP A 26 -17.69 47.36 22.85
CA ASP A 26 -17.15 46.95 24.14
C ASP A 26 -17.69 45.68 24.84
N GLU A 27 -16.82 44.78 25.31
CA GLU A 27 -16.39 44.66 26.71
C GLU A 27 -15.32 43.59 26.89
N LYS A 28 -14.39 43.86 27.84
CA LYS A 28 -13.24 43.14 28.29
C LYS A 28 -13.58 41.74 28.85
N THR A 29 -12.74 40.75 28.62
CA THR A 29 -12.03 40.06 29.71
C THR A 29 -10.79 39.36 29.17
N ASP A 30 -9.70 39.63 29.85
CA ASP A 30 -8.37 39.08 29.87
C ASP A 30 -8.40 37.57 30.17
N ASP A 31 -7.74 36.76 29.35
CA ASP A 31 -6.99 35.63 29.90
C ASP A 31 -5.87 35.19 28.89
N THR A 32 -4.69 35.36 29.39
CA THR A 32 -3.41 35.10 28.74
C THR A 32 -3.14 33.61 28.68
N ALA A 33 -3.36 32.97 27.54
CA ALA A 33 -2.76 31.66 27.27
C ALA A 33 -1.66 31.81 26.22
N LYS A 34 -0.47 31.99 26.72
CA LYS A 34 0.79 31.96 25.97
C LYS A 34 0.99 30.55 25.43
N THR A 35 0.57 30.32 24.19
CA THR A 35 0.97 29.13 23.45
C THR A 35 2.40 29.35 23.00
N GLU A 36 3.32 28.71 23.67
CA GLU A 36 4.71 28.59 23.23
C GLU A 36 4.69 27.81 21.90
N ALA A 37 4.98 28.50 20.81
CA ALA A 37 5.34 27.87 19.57
C ALA A 37 6.65 27.12 19.81
N THR A 38 6.56 25.81 19.99
CA THR A 38 7.72 24.93 19.92
C THR A 38 8.17 24.96 18.49
N ASP A 39 9.21 25.69 18.23
CA ASP A 39 9.97 25.72 16.99
C ASP A 39 10.62 24.34 16.84
N ASN A 40 9.85 23.38 16.32
CA ASN A 40 10.35 22.07 15.93
C ASN A 40 11.00 22.26 14.56
N LYS A 41 12.28 22.59 14.55
CA LYS A 41 13.14 22.57 13.39
C LYS A 41 13.32 21.12 12.95
N GLY A 42 12.22 20.54 12.41
CA GLY A 42 12.24 19.31 11.65
C GLY A 42 12.97 19.58 10.34
N SER A 43 13.94 18.75 10.02
CA SER A 43 14.56 18.68 8.71
C SER A 43 13.45 18.68 7.65
N ASP A 44 13.54 19.56 6.65
CA ASP A 44 12.72 19.56 5.43
C ASP A 44 13.06 18.31 4.58
N GLU A 45 12.85 17.12 5.11
CA GLU A 45 12.82 15.90 4.33
C GLU A 45 11.42 15.80 3.71
N GLU A 46 11.37 15.86 2.41
CA GLU A 46 10.14 15.75 1.62
C GLU A 46 9.41 14.44 1.97
N GLU A 47 8.13 14.52 2.33
CA GLU A 47 7.32 13.35 2.62
C GLU A 47 7.15 12.51 1.34
N THR A 48 7.56 11.25 1.40
CA THR A 48 7.46 10.29 0.27
C THR A 48 6.37 9.29 0.56
N GLU A 49 5.38 9.16 -0.31
CA GLU A 49 4.37 8.12 -0.24
C GLU A 49 4.71 6.96 -1.18
N ILE A 50 4.62 5.72 -0.68
CA ILE A 50 4.87 4.49 -1.43
C ILE A 50 3.60 3.64 -1.42
N GLN A 51 3.08 3.31 -2.61
CA GLN A 51 1.92 2.44 -2.81
C GLN A 51 2.40 0.99 -2.97
N VAL A 52 2.06 0.14 -2.01
CA VAL A 52 2.51 -1.25 -1.99
C VAL A 52 1.32 -2.20 -2.11
N PHE A 53 1.28 -2.97 -3.19
CA PHE A 53 0.28 -4.01 -3.39
C PHE A 53 0.80 -5.32 -2.80
N ILE A 54 0.04 -5.92 -1.91
CA ILE A 54 0.47 -7.13 -1.17
C ILE A 54 -0.58 -8.23 -1.24
N ALA A 55 -0.15 -9.47 -1.46
CA ALA A 55 -1.04 -10.60 -1.25
C ALA A 55 -1.60 -10.57 0.18
N ALA A 56 -2.92 -10.75 0.33
CA ALA A 56 -3.63 -10.58 1.60
C ALA A 56 -3.04 -11.41 2.76
N SER A 57 -2.45 -12.56 2.46
CA SER A 57 -1.77 -13.42 3.44
C SER A 57 -0.53 -12.78 4.09
N LEU A 58 0.02 -11.74 3.47
CA LEU A 58 1.21 -11.03 3.96
C LEU A 58 0.88 -9.84 4.86
N LYS A 59 -0.40 -9.42 4.95
CA LYS A 59 -0.80 -8.17 5.59
C LYS A 59 -0.18 -7.96 6.97
N ASN A 60 -0.30 -8.93 7.85
CA ASN A 60 0.17 -8.77 9.24
C ASN A 60 1.69 -8.55 9.33
N VAL A 61 2.47 -9.35 8.59
CA VAL A 61 3.94 -9.22 8.59
C VAL A 61 4.39 -7.92 7.93
N MET A 62 3.67 -7.47 6.90
CA MET A 62 4.00 -6.22 6.20
C MET A 62 3.67 -5.00 7.07
N ASP A 63 2.59 -5.03 7.86
CA ASP A 63 2.29 -3.98 8.84
C ASP A 63 3.40 -3.85 9.90
N GLU A 64 3.93 -4.98 10.39
CA GLU A 64 5.05 -4.99 11.34
C GLU A 64 6.34 -4.45 10.71
N LEU A 65 6.63 -4.84 9.45
CA LEU A 65 7.79 -4.35 8.72
C LEU A 65 7.70 -2.85 8.43
N ALA A 66 6.51 -2.34 8.07
CA ALA A 66 6.31 -0.91 7.86
C ALA A 66 6.56 -0.11 9.15
N ALA A 67 6.07 -0.62 10.29
CA ALA A 67 6.30 0.03 11.57
C ALA A 67 7.80 0.14 11.90
N GLN A 68 8.56 -0.95 11.69
CA GLN A 68 10.02 -0.95 11.90
C GLN A 68 10.74 -0.01 10.90
N TYR A 69 10.33 -0.02 9.63
CA TYR A 69 10.93 0.84 8.62
C TYR A 69 10.71 2.32 8.93
N ASN A 70 9.51 2.68 9.41
CA ASN A 70 9.17 4.05 9.75
C ASN A 70 9.89 4.59 11.00
N GLU A 71 10.44 3.73 11.87
CA GLU A 71 11.32 4.16 12.96
C GLU A 71 12.61 4.80 12.44
N GLU A 72 13.14 4.28 11.32
CA GLU A 72 14.36 4.79 10.68
C GLU A 72 14.07 5.83 9.59
N HIS A 73 12.86 5.77 8.99
CA HIS A 73 12.43 6.60 7.86
C HIS A 73 11.07 7.26 8.13
N PRO A 74 10.98 8.21 9.09
CA PRO A 74 9.72 8.81 9.51
C PRO A 74 9.04 9.67 8.44
N ASN A 75 9.78 10.09 7.41
CA ASN A 75 9.30 10.85 6.26
C ASN A 75 8.69 9.96 5.15
N VAL A 76 8.74 8.63 5.30
CA VAL A 76 8.18 7.70 4.31
C VAL A 76 6.84 7.18 4.80
N LYS A 77 5.80 7.40 4.02
CA LYS A 77 4.45 6.87 4.24
C LYS A 77 4.22 5.67 3.34
N ILE A 78 4.01 4.49 3.93
CA ILE A 78 3.71 3.26 3.20
C ILE A 78 2.20 3.00 3.24
N THR A 79 1.56 2.93 2.07
CA THR A 79 0.14 2.62 1.91
C THR A 79 -0.02 1.24 1.28
N TYR A 80 -0.78 0.36 1.93
CA TYR A 80 -1.01 -1.00 1.44
C TYR A 80 -2.35 -1.18 0.76
N ASN A 81 -2.34 -1.81 -0.43
CA ASN A 81 -3.50 -2.43 -1.05
C ASN A 81 -3.35 -3.95 -0.90
N ALA A 82 -4.21 -4.58 -0.10
CA ALA A 82 -4.12 -5.99 0.25
C ALA A 82 -5.30 -6.78 -0.32
N ASP A 83 -5.01 -7.68 -1.27
CA ASP A 83 -6.02 -8.53 -1.92
C ASP A 83 -5.38 -9.83 -2.42
N SER A 84 -6.13 -10.66 -3.17
CA SER A 84 -5.54 -11.78 -3.89
C SER A 84 -4.54 -11.29 -4.93
N SER A 85 -3.45 -12.04 -5.14
CA SER A 85 -2.45 -11.65 -6.15
C SER A 85 -3.05 -11.52 -7.56
N GLY A 86 -4.13 -12.26 -7.87
CA GLY A 86 -4.84 -12.14 -9.15
C GLY A 86 -5.61 -10.83 -9.28
N THR A 87 -6.33 -10.41 -8.22
CA THR A 87 -7.05 -9.12 -8.20
C THR A 87 -6.06 -7.95 -8.35
N LEU A 88 -4.94 -8.02 -7.61
CA LEU A 88 -3.91 -6.98 -7.67
C LEU A 88 -3.25 -6.90 -9.04
N LEU A 89 -2.98 -8.03 -9.68
CA LEU A 89 -2.51 -8.07 -11.07
C LEU A 89 -3.46 -7.29 -11.99
N THR A 90 -4.77 -7.59 -11.93
CA THR A 90 -5.76 -6.90 -12.77
C THR A 90 -5.76 -5.39 -12.53
N GLN A 91 -5.66 -4.96 -11.28
CA GLN A 91 -5.59 -3.52 -10.96
C GLN A 91 -4.35 -2.85 -11.57
N ILE A 92 -3.19 -3.52 -11.52
CA ILE A 92 -1.96 -3.00 -12.14
C ILE A 92 -2.12 -2.92 -13.66
N GLU A 93 -2.68 -3.95 -14.30
CA GLU A 93 -2.99 -3.96 -15.74
C GLU A 93 -3.99 -2.87 -16.14
N GLU A 94 -4.91 -2.49 -15.25
CA GLU A 94 -5.86 -1.38 -15.42
C GLU A 94 -5.22 0.01 -15.17
N GLY A 95 -3.97 0.06 -14.75
CA GLY A 95 -3.21 1.29 -14.55
C GLY A 95 -3.34 1.92 -13.17
N TYR A 96 -3.69 1.15 -12.16
CA TYR A 96 -3.60 1.61 -10.77
C TYR A 96 -2.14 1.85 -10.39
N GLU A 97 -1.92 2.91 -9.65
CA GLU A 97 -0.59 3.27 -9.17
C GLU A 97 -0.08 2.23 -8.16
N CYS A 98 1.09 1.66 -8.45
CA CYS A 98 1.71 0.62 -7.66
C CYS A 98 3.23 0.72 -7.78
N ASP A 99 3.91 1.08 -6.70
CA ASP A 99 5.38 1.18 -6.66
C ASP A 99 6.02 -0.17 -6.41
N ILE A 100 5.40 -0.99 -5.53
CA ILE A 100 5.92 -2.32 -5.17
C ILE A 100 4.79 -3.33 -5.15
N PHE A 101 4.98 -4.48 -5.80
CA PHE A 101 4.05 -5.59 -5.76
C PHE A 101 4.66 -6.83 -5.11
N PHE A 102 4.07 -7.29 -3.99
CA PHE A 102 4.37 -8.56 -3.34
C PHE A 102 3.32 -9.61 -3.70
N SER A 103 3.62 -10.40 -4.72
CA SER A 103 2.79 -11.52 -5.14
C SER A 103 3.09 -12.78 -4.34
N ALA A 104 2.06 -13.52 -3.96
CA ALA A 104 2.19 -14.86 -3.37
C ALA A 104 2.46 -15.96 -4.42
N ALA A 105 2.41 -15.64 -5.72
CA ALA A 105 2.60 -16.61 -6.78
C ALA A 105 3.44 -16.05 -7.94
N GLN A 106 4.31 -16.89 -8.50
CA GLN A 106 5.17 -16.54 -9.62
C GLN A 106 4.39 -16.14 -10.88
N LYS A 107 3.27 -16.82 -11.13
CA LYS A 107 2.46 -16.62 -12.34
C LYS A 107 2.07 -15.15 -12.57
N GLN A 108 1.69 -14.41 -11.53
CA GLN A 108 1.32 -13.01 -11.64
C GLN A 108 2.53 -12.12 -11.98
N MET A 109 3.68 -12.47 -11.43
CA MET A 109 4.93 -11.76 -11.77
C MET A 109 5.37 -12.04 -13.20
N ASP A 110 5.24 -13.29 -13.67
CA ASP A 110 5.56 -13.68 -15.05
C ASP A 110 4.69 -12.92 -16.05
N GLN A 111 3.40 -12.72 -15.71
CA GLN A 111 2.46 -11.94 -16.53
C GLN A 111 2.89 -10.47 -16.60
N LEU A 112 3.13 -9.82 -15.46
CA LEU A 112 3.54 -8.41 -15.44
C LEU A 112 4.86 -8.16 -16.17
N GLU A 113 5.83 -9.07 -16.05
CA GLU A 113 7.08 -8.98 -16.83
C GLU A 113 6.81 -9.10 -18.34
N SER A 114 5.95 -10.06 -18.74
CA SER A 114 5.57 -10.25 -20.14
C SER A 114 4.88 -9.03 -20.73
N ASP A 115 4.12 -8.32 -19.91
CA ASP A 115 3.38 -7.11 -20.30
C ASP A 115 4.25 -5.83 -20.23
N GLY A 116 5.51 -5.96 -19.76
CA GLY A 116 6.44 -4.84 -19.62
C GLY A 116 6.08 -3.87 -18.49
N LEU A 117 5.34 -4.33 -17.49
CA LEU A 117 4.87 -3.56 -16.33
C LEU A 117 5.79 -3.68 -15.11
N VAL A 118 6.90 -4.42 -15.22
CA VAL A 118 7.93 -4.54 -14.18
C VAL A 118 9.18 -3.84 -14.67
N VAL A 119 9.80 -3.05 -13.81
CA VAL A 119 11.09 -2.42 -14.13
C VAL A 119 12.17 -3.51 -14.25
N ASP A 120 12.93 -3.48 -15.33
CA ASP A 120 13.94 -4.50 -15.62
C ASP A 120 14.90 -4.70 -14.44
N GLY A 121 15.09 -5.97 -14.06
CA GLY A 121 16.04 -6.38 -13.01
C GLY A 121 15.58 -6.10 -11.56
N THR A 122 14.34 -5.64 -11.35
CA THR A 122 13.83 -5.38 -10.00
C THR A 122 13.07 -6.56 -9.38
N ARG A 123 12.69 -7.57 -10.19
CA ARG A 123 12.03 -8.78 -9.66
C ARG A 123 12.96 -9.60 -8.80
N ALA A 124 12.52 -9.96 -7.60
CA ALA A 124 13.25 -10.79 -6.66
C ALA A 124 12.34 -11.83 -5.97
N ASN A 125 12.86 -13.03 -5.75
CA ASN A 125 12.21 -14.03 -4.89
C ASN A 125 12.64 -13.74 -3.45
N VAL A 126 11.74 -13.15 -2.66
CA VAL A 126 12.02 -12.73 -1.28
C VAL A 126 11.98 -13.91 -0.32
N VAL A 127 10.93 -14.77 -0.44
CA VAL A 127 10.73 -15.95 0.40
C VAL A 127 10.24 -17.13 -0.45
N ASN A 128 10.51 -18.34 0.04
CA ASN A 128 9.97 -19.57 -0.54
C ASN A 128 8.97 -20.18 0.43
N ASN A 129 7.87 -20.72 -0.10
CA ASN A 129 6.92 -21.51 0.66
C ASN A 129 7.06 -22.99 0.33
N GLN A 130 6.75 -23.85 1.30
CA GLN A 130 6.75 -25.29 1.13
C GLN A 130 5.42 -25.88 1.62
N VAL A 131 4.88 -26.81 0.84
CA VAL A 131 3.74 -27.61 1.27
C VAL A 131 4.26 -28.68 2.25
N VAL A 132 3.64 -28.77 3.41
CA VAL A 132 4.00 -29.72 4.44
C VAL A 132 2.78 -30.55 4.84
N VAL A 133 3.01 -31.79 5.26
CA VAL A 133 1.99 -32.63 5.89
C VAL A 133 2.02 -32.38 7.40
N VAL A 134 0.90 -32.01 7.96
CA VAL A 134 0.75 -31.75 9.40
C VAL A 134 -0.23 -32.77 9.99
N THR A 135 0.15 -33.39 11.08
CA THR A 135 -0.73 -34.26 11.86
C THR A 135 -0.96 -33.63 13.25
N ARG A 136 -2.16 -33.81 13.79
CA ARG A 136 -2.42 -33.37 15.17
C ARG A 136 -1.55 -34.22 16.12
N LYS A 137 -0.90 -33.55 17.07
CA LYS A 137 -0.23 -34.23 18.18
C LYS A 137 -1.22 -35.16 18.87
N ASP A 138 -0.85 -36.37 19.16
CA ASP A 138 -1.69 -37.38 19.80
C ASP A 138 -2.87 -37.87 18.93
N SER A 139 -2.79 -37.74 17.61
CA SER A 139 -3.83 -38.23 16.69
C SER A 139 -3.88 -39.76 16.55
N GLY A 140 -2.82 -40.46 16.98
CA GLY A 140 -2.67 -41.90 16.76
C GLY A 140 -2.51 -42.31 15.30
N THR A 141 -2.42 -41.34 14.37
CA THR A 141 -2.19 -41.64 12.95
C THR A 141 -0.89 -42.36 12.71
N LYS A 142 -0.88 -43.28 11.76
CA LYS A 142 0.34 -43.95 11.28
C LYS A 142 1.03 -43.20 10.16
N VAL A 143 0.40 -42.09 9.67
CA VAL A 143 0.94 -41.26 8.61
C VAL A 143 2.20 -40.54 9.11
N THR A 144 3.30 -40.77 8.44
CA THR A 144 4.62 -40.18 8.73
C THR A 144 5.14 -39.28 7.61
N GLY A 145 4.49 -39.30 6.45
CA GLY A 145 4.88 -38.53 5.28
C GLY A 145 3.93 -38.74 4.09
N LEU A 146 4.33 -38.24 2.93
CA LEU A 146 3.54 -38.39 1.70
C LEU A 146 3.48 -39.85 1.21
N ASP A 147 4.51 -40.63 1.48
CA ASP A 147 4.65 -42.01 0.99
C ASP A 147 3.57 -42.95 1.56
N ASN A 148 3.07 -42.65 2.76
CA ASN A 148 2.04 -43.44 3.42
C ASN A 148 0.76 -42.66 3.75
N LEU A 149 0.50 -41.60 2.99
CA LEU A 149 -0.69 -40.77 3.16
C LEU A 149 -2.00 -41.55 3.02
N SER A 150 -1.99 -42.67 2.25
CA SER A 150 -3.12 -43.58 2.09
C SER A 150 -3.56 -44.29 3.38
N GLU A 151 -2.73 -44.26 4.43
CA GLU A 151 -3.10 -44.79 5.76
C GLU A 151 -3.92 -43.79 6.60
N ALA A 152 -4.14 -42.57 6.08
CA ALA A 152 -5.00 -41.59 6.73
C ALA A 152 -6.47 -41.97 6.55
N GLU A 153 -7.25 -41.88 7.63
CA GLU A 153 -8.71 -42.04 7.55
C GLU A 153 -9.36 -40.84 6.84
N SER A 154 -8.78 -39.66 6.97
CA SER A 154 -9.19 -38.44 6.30
C SER A 154 -8.02 -37.43 6.27
N PHE A 155 -8.05 -36.55 5.29
CA PHE A 155 -7.11 -35.41 5.23
C PHE A 155 -7.81 -34.19 4.65
N ALA A 156 -7.31 -33.00 5.02
CA ALA A 156 -7.75 -31.73 4.49
C ALA A 156 -6.66 -31.15 3.60
N LEU A 157 -7.05 -30.61 2.48
CA LEU A 157 -6.18 -29.82 1.58
C LEU A 157 -6.58 -28.37 1.64
N ALA A 158 -5.62 -27.46 1.63
CA ALA A 158 -5.86 -26.06 1.32
C ALA A 158 -6.18 -25.97 -0.18
N GLY A 159 -7.29 -25.31 -0.52
CA GLY A 159 -7.71 -25.05 -1.91
C GLY A 159 -7.27 -23.68 -2.39
#